data_224f328e40fba10081aadd2fcb273825
#
_entry.id   224f328e40fba10081aadd2fcb273825
#
_cell.length_a   1.000
_cell.length_b   1.000
_cell.length_c   1.000
_cell.angle_alpha   90.00
_cell.angle_beta   90.00
_cell.angle_gamma   90.00
#
_symmetry.space_group_name_H-M   'P 1'
#
loop_
_entity.id
_entity.type
_entity.pdbx_description
1 polymer ?
#
loop_
_entity_poly.entity_id
_entity_poly.type
_entity_poly.pdbx_seq_one_letter_code
_entity_poly.pdbx_strand_id
1 'polypeptide(L)'
;AVKDAIESGKTEINLEELGCYEKPSVWKDDPDLIAERDAKNQLLKVDITYDFGDRSETVDGSVVKDWLIRDSDGNWTVDESKAADYVQQLAYKYDTFGLTHEFTTHAGKKITLKGGDYGWVIKKKETTAALVEYIKEGKTGTVEPVYLYEGKSRETNDIGGTYVEISIQDQEMWW
;
A
#
# COMPACT_ATOMS: atom_id res chain seq x y z
N ALA A 1 9.11 24.13 -52.40
CA ALA A 1 9.14 22.66 -52.25
C ALA A 1 8.00 21.95 -52.98
N VAL A 2 6.71 22.10 -52.57
CA VAL A 2 5.57 21.42 -53.23
C VAL A 2 5.39 21.88 -54.66
N LYS A 3 5.46 23.20 -54.90
CA LYS A 3 5.39 23.81 -56.24
C LYS A 3 6.47 23.27 -57.19
N ASP A 4 7.72 23.19 -56.72
CA ASP A 4 8.87 22.70 -57.47
C ASP A 4 8.73 21.21 -57.83
N ALA A 5 8.14 20.43 -56.90
CA ALA A 5 7.86 19.04 -57.17
C ALA A 5 6.78 18.83 -58.25
N ILE A 6 5.73 19.65 -58.23
CA ILE A 6 4.67 19.64 -59.26
C ILE A 6 5.29 20.03 -60.62
N GLU A 7 6.06 21.12 -60.67
CA GLU A 7 6.73 21.59 -61.89
C GLU A 7 7.72 20.58 -62.45
N SER A 8 8.35 19.76 -61.57
CA SER A 8 9.28 18.68 -61.97
C SER A 8 8.60 17.37 -62.32
N GLY A 9 7.28 17.31 -62.30
CA GLY A 9 6.48 16.12 -62.65
C GLY A 9 6.59 14.95 -61.68
N LYS A 10 6.93 15.20 -60.40
CA LYS A 10 6.95 14.18 -59.37
C LYS A 10 5.54 13.76 -59.01
N THR A 11 5.26 12.46 -58.97
CA THR A 11 3.97 11.89 -58.65
C THR A 11 3.75 11.68 -57.17
N GLU A 12 4.86 11.65 -56.39
CA GLU A 12 4.86 11.53 -54.93
C GLU A 12 5.91 12.44 -54.31
N ILE A 13 5.57 13.07 -53.21
CA ILE A 13 6.46 13.91 -52.40
C ILE A 13 6.29 13.56 -50.92
N ASN A 14 7.43 13.35 -50.24
CA ASN A 14 7.48 13.25 -48.81
C ASN A 14 7.72 14.63 -48.19
N LEU A 15 6.64 15.23 -47.62
CA LEU A 15 6.72 16.56 -47.03
C LEU A 15 7.60 16.63 -45.80
N GLU A 16 7.79 15.49 -45.10
CA GLU A 16 8.69 15.41 -43.94
C GLU A 16 10.14 15.49 -44.37
N GLU A 17 10.56 14.76 -45.41
CA GLU A 17 11.92 14.86 -45.98
C GLU A 17 12.24 16.26 -46.56
N LEU A 18 11.22 16.97 -47.01
CA LEU A 18 11.33 18.33 -47.52
C LEU A 18 11.35 19.39 -46.40
N GLY A 19 11.26 18.97 -45.13
CA GLY A 19 11.27 19.88 -44.01
C GLY A 19 10.07 20.83 -43.93
N CYS A 20 8.89 20.42 -44.51
CA CYS A 20 7.70 21.23 -44.55
C CYS A 20 6.94 21.26 -43.22
N TYR A 21 7.32 20.43 -42.30
CA TYR A 21 6.75 20.37 -40.93
C TYR A 21 7.80 20.69 -39.88
N GLU A 22 7.43 21.43 -38.87
CA GLU A 22 8.24 21.53 -37.66
C GLU A 22 8.21 20.16 -36.98
N LYS A 23 9.39 19.60 -36.72
CA LYS A 23 9.50 18.34 -35.98
C LYS A 23 9.06 18.61 -34.55
N PRO A 24 8.11 17.82 -33.99
CA PRO A 24 7.79 17.94 -32.58
C PRO A 24 9.03 17.74 -31.74
N SER A 25 9.14 18.48 -30.64
CA SER A 25 10.26 18.36 -29.70
C SER A 25 10.26 17.00 -28.98
N VAL A 26 9.13 16.31 -29.01
CA VAL A 26 8.89 15.04 -28.32
C VAL A 26 8.22 14.06 -29.27
N TRP A 27 8.77 12.87 -29.39
CA TRP A 27 8.28 11.77 -30.19
C TRP A 27 7.80 10.62 -29.31
N LYS A 28 6.88 9.79 -29.83
CA LYS A 28 6.40 8.57 -29.13
C LYS A 28 7.52 7.57 -28.79
N ASP A 29 8.62 7.59 -29.55
CA ASP A 29 9.79 6.71 -29.42
C ASP A 29 10.95 7.41 -28.72
N ASP A 30 10.69 8.54 -28.03
CA ASP A 30 11.68 9.25 -27.23
C ASP A 30 12.13 8.37 -26.05
N PRO A 31 13.43 8.00 -25.97
CA PRO A 31 13.94 7.08 -24.97
C PRO A 31 13.80 7.63 -23.54
N ASP A 32 13.91 8.95 -23.34
CA ASP A 32 13.81 9.55 -22.01
C ASP A 32 12.34 9.50 -21.50
N LEU A 33 11.37 9.77 -22.38
CA LEU A 33 9.95 9.62 -22.03
C LEU A 33 9.55 8.17 -21.78
N ILE A 34 10.10 7.23 -22.56
CA ILE A 34 9.87 5.80 -22.36
C ILE A 34 10.41 5.38 -21.00
N ALA A 35 11.65 5.77 -20.67
CA ALA A 35 12.27 5.47 -19.39
C ALA A 35 11.49 6.08 -18.22
N GLU A 36 11.04 7.33 -18.34
CA GLU A 36 10.22 8.00 -17.32
C GLU A 36 8.87 7.28 -17.11
N ARG A 37 8.20 6.94 -18.19
CA ARG A 37 6.94 6.17 -18.15
C ARG A 37 7.16 4.83 -17.46
N ASP A 38 8.21 4.11 -17.83
CA ASP A 38 8.48 2.77 -17.31
C ASP A 38 8.87 2.80 -15.83
N ALA A 39 9.65 3.79 -15.40
CA ALA A 39 9.97 4.02 -14.01
C ALA A 39 8.70 4.29 -13.17
N LYS A 40 7.83 5.18 -13.65
CA LYS A 40 6.54 5.45 -12.99
C LYS A 40 5.63 4.23 -12.95
N ASN A 41 5.52 3.51 -14.07
CA ASN A 41 4.71 2.30 -14.15
C ASN A 41 5.26 1.20 -13.25
N GLN A 42 6.55 1.12 -13.00
CA GLN A 42 7.14 0.15 -12.07
C GLN A 42 6.60 0.35 -10.65
N LEU A 43 6.55 1.59 -10.17
CA LEU A 43 5.99 1.92 -8.86
C LEU A 43 4.48 1.62 -8.76
N LEU A 44 3.75 1.77 -9.87
CA LEU A 44 2.31 1.52 -9.95
C LEU A 44 1.94 0.05 -10.13
N LYS A 45 2.92 -0.85 -10.28
CA LYS A 45 2.66 -2.30 -10.34
C LYS A 45 2.32 -2.93 -9.00
N VAL A 46 2.57 -2.21 -7.90
CA VAL A 46 2.24 -2.71 -6.57
C VAL A 46 0.77 -3.11 -6.48
N ASP A 47 0.53 -4.28 -5.95
CA ASP A 47 -0.81 -4.81 -5.65
C ASP A 47 -0.70 -5.74 -4.45
N ILE A 48 -0.67 -5.15 -3.27
CA ILE A 48 -0.54 -5.87 -2.01
C ILE A 48 -1.83 -5.78 -1.21
N THR A 49 -2.13 -6.86 -0.51
CA THR A 49 -3.23 -6.93 0.45
C THR A 49 -2.67 -7.15 1.84
N TYR A 50 -2.85 -6.17 2.71
CA TYR A 50 -2.61 -6.35 4.15
C TYR A 50 -3.68 -7.25 4.73
N ASP A 51 -3.27 -8.35 5.32
CA ASP A 51 -4.15 -9.32 5.98
C ASP A 51 -4.22 -9.03 7.48
N PHE A 52 -5.45 -8.88 7.97
CA PHE A 52 -5.78 -8.70 9.37
C PHE A 52 -6.69 -9.83 9.87
N GLY A 53 -6.64 -11.00 9.23
CA GLY A 53 -7.41 -12.18 9.55
C GLY A 53 -8.84 -12.11 8.99
N ASP A 54 -9.77 -11.54 9.74
CA ASP A 54 -11.17 -11.36 9.32
C ASP A 54 -11.40 -10.13 8.43
N ARG A 55 -10.38 -9.30 8.24
CA ARG A 55 -10.41 -8.05 7.47
C ARG A 55 -9.14 -7.88 6.66
N SER A 56 -9.22 -7.10 5.59
CA SER A 56 -8.06 -6.81 4.76
C SER A 56 -8.11 -5.40 4.16
N GLU A 57 -6.95 -4.89 3.77
CA GLU A 57 -6.80 -3.62 3.06
C GLU A 57 -5.86 -3.78 1.88
N THR A 58 -6.26 -3.27 0.73
CA THR A 58 -5.46 -3.36 -0.50
C THR A 58 -4.76 -2.04 -0.80
N VAL A 59 -3.49 -2.11 -1.16
CA VAL A 59 -2.69 -1.00 -1.67
C VAL A 59 -2.25 -1.36 -3.08
N ASP A 60 -2.82 -0.69 -4.05
CA ASP A 60 -2.54 -0.86 -5.46
C ASP A 60 -2.10 0.45 -6.13
N GLY A 61 -1.85 0.40 -7.43
CA GLY A 61 -1.47 1.57 -8.21
C GLY A 61 -2.49 2.71 -8.17
N SER A 62 -3.77 2.43 -7.89
CA SER A 62 -4.80 3.48 -7.78
C SER A 62 -4.66 4.32 -6.51
N VAL A 63 -4.15 3.71 -5.44
CA VAL A 63 -3.83 4.36 -4.16
C VAL A 63 -2.48 5.09 -4.27
N VAL A 64 -1.47 4.38 -4.79
CA VAL A 64 -0.08 4.85 -4.82
C VAL A 64 0.15 6.00 -5.82
N LYS A 65 -0.65 6.10 -6.88
CA LYS A 65 -0.50 7.18 -7.89
C LYS A 65 -0.43 8.59 -7.31
N ASP A 66 -1.16 8.82 -6.19
CA ASP A 66 -1.23 10.12 -5.52
C ASP A 66 -0.08 10.33 -4.50
N TRP A 67 0.77 9.31 -4.34
CA TRP A 67 1.95 9.33 -3.46
C TRP A 67 3.25 9.52 -4.24
N LEU A 68 3.20 9.51 -5.58
CA LEU A 68 4.39 9.63 -6.40
C LEU A 68 4.89 11.06 -6.43
N ILE A 69 6.17 11.23 -6.16
CA ILE A 69 6.90 12.49 -6.21
C ILE A 69 8.19 12.32 -7.02
N ARG A 70 8.87 13.42 -7.31
CA ARG A 70 10.23 13.39 -7.86
C ARG A 70 11.21 13.64 -6.73
N ASP A 71 12.29 12.84 -6.72
CA ASP A 71 13.44 13.07 -5.84
C ASP A 71 14.31 14.24 -6.31
N SER A 72 15.41 14.52 -5.60
CA SER A 72 16.35 15.58 -5.94
C SER A 72 17.03 15.41 -7.30
N ASP A 73 17.11 14.19 -7.79
CA ASP A 73 17.72 13.85 -9.07
C ASP A 73 16.69 13.80 -10.21
N GLY A 74 15.42 14.07 -9.88
CA GLY A 74 14.30 14.10 -10.82
C GLY A 74 13.68 12.73 -11.10
N ASN A 75 14.09 11.65 -10.41
CA ASN A 75 13.53 10.33 -10.58
C ASN A 75 12.19 10.20 -9.83
N TRP A 76 11.30 9.35 -10.36
CA TRP A 76 10.07 9.02 -9.67
C TRP A 76 10.32 8.17 -8.42
N THR A 77 9.76 8.59 -7.31
CA THR A 77 9.82 7.90 -6.03
C THR A 77 8.52 8.07 -5.25
N VAL A 78 8.44 7.48 -4.07
CA VAL A 78 7.28 7.50 -3.18
C VAL A 78 7.45 8.57 -2.12
N ASP A 79 6.42 9.36 -1.87
CA ASP A 79 6.32 10.25 -0.71
C ASP A 79 6.13 9.40 0.55
N GLU A 80 7.22 9.26 1.32
CA GLU A 80 7.22 8.46 2.56
C GLU A 80 6.24 9.02 3.61
N SER A 81 5.93 10.31 3.58
CA SER A 81 4.97 10.91 4.51
C SER A 81 3.56 10.40 4.25
N LYS A 82 3.15 10.28 2.99
CA LYS A 82 1.85 9.71 2.61
C LYS A 82 1.76 8.23 2.92
N ALA A 83 2.83 7.48 2.71
CA ALA A 83 2.90 6.09 3.12
C ALA A 83 2.78 5.94 4.66
N ALA A 84 3.43 6.84 5.42
CA ALA A 84 3.33 6.88 6.88
C ALA A 84 1.91 7.24 7.36
N ASP A 85 1.27 8.21 6.71
CA ASP A 85 -0.12 8.58 7.01
C ASP A 85 -1.08 7.43 6.75
N TYR A 86 -0.88 6.69 5.67
CA TYR A 86 -1.67 5.49 5.38
C TYR A 86 -1.48 4.41 6.45
N VAL A 87 -0.24 4.09 6.82
CA VAL A 87 0.05 3.13 7.90
C VAL A 87 -0.50 3.60 9.24
N GLN A 88 -0.49 4.91 9.51
CA GLN A 88 -1.14 5.47 10.71
C GLN A 88 -2.65 5.22 10.71
N GLN A 89 -3.31 5.33 9.55
CA GLN A 89 -4.74 5.01 9.43
C GLN A 89 -5.00 3.51 9.60
N LEU A 90 -4.13 2.64 9.07
CA LEU A 90 -4.20 1.20 9.34
C LEU A 90 -4.12 0.92 10.84
N ALA A 91 -3.17 1.55 11.55
CA ALA A 91 -3.03 1.40 12.99
C ALA A 91 -4.30 1.86 13.74
N TYR A 92 -4.87 3.02 13.41
CA TYR A 92 -6.13 3.46 14.02
C TYR A 92 -7.30 2.49 13.80
N LYS A 93 -7.32 1.83 12.64
CA LYS A 93 -8.40 0.92 12.26
C LYS A 93 -8.24 -0.49 12.81
N TYR A 94 -7.01 -0.96 12.98
CA TYR A 94 -6.70 -2.36 13.23
C TYR A 94 -5.92 -2.65 14.51
N ASP A 95 -5.38 -1.64 15.20
CA ASP A 95 -4.79 -1.84 16.53
C ASP A 95 -5.91 -2.10 17.54
N THR A 96 -5.67 -3.09 18.40
CA THR A 96 -6.64 -3.51 19.43
C THR A 96 -6.11 -3.40 20.85
N PHE A 97 -4.85 -3.01 21.00
CA PHE A 97 -4.20 -2.88 22.30
C PHE A 97 -4.94 -1.91 23.21
N GLY A 98 -5.24 -2.38 24.40
CA GLY A 98 -5.95 -1.58 25.41
C GLY A 98 -7.43 -1.36 25.14
N LEU A 99 -7.99 -1.98 24.11
CA LEU A 99 -9.44 -1.93 23.87
C LEU A 99 -10.22 -2.71 24.93
N THR A 100 -11.51 -2.43 24.97
CA THR A 100 -12.46 -3.14 25.82
C THR A 100 -12.93 -4.41 25.10
N HIS A 101 -12.93 -5.54 25.81
CA HIS A 101 -13.34 -6.84 25.28
C HIS A 101 -14.56 -7.37 26.04
N GLU A 102 -15.49 -7.95 25.32
CA GLU A 102 -16.57 -8.75 25.93
C GLU A 102 -16.07 -10.19 26.11
N PHE A 103 -16.20 -10.69 27.35
CA PHE A 103 -15.76 -12.02 27.70
C PHE A 103 -16.90 -12.78 28.36
N THR A 104 -17.08 -14.06 27.97
CA THR A 104 -18.03 -14.95 28.61
C THR A 104 -17.28 -15.91 29.51
N THR A 105 -17.48 -15.83 30.81
CA THR A 105 -16.83 -16.68 31.81
C THR A 105 -17.24 -18.15 31.65
N HIS A 106 -16.51 -19.06 32.26
CA HIS A 106 -16.86 -20.50 32.35
C HIS A 106 -18.25 -20.72 32.88
N ALA A 107 -18.69 -19.91 33.85
CA ALA A 107 -20.06 -19.96 34.41
C ALA A 107 -21.14 -19.34 33.48
N GLY A 108 -20.80 -18.94 32.26
CA GLY A 108 -21.71 -18.33 31.28
C GLY A 108 -22.04 -16.85 31.53
N LYS A 109 -21.38 -16.20 32.47
CA LYS A 109 -21.58 -14.77 32.76
C LYS A 109 -20.82 -13.93 31.78
N LYS A 110 -21.48 -12.96 31.14
CA LYS A 110 -20.83 -11.95 30.29
C LYS A 110 -20.23 -10.84 31.15
N ILE A 111 -18.96 -10.57 30.95
CA ILE A 111 -18.24 -9.49 31.62
C ILE A 111 -17.50 -8.64 30.57
N THR A 112 -17.26 -7.40 30.92
CA THR A 112 -16.53 -6.45 30.10
C THR A 112 -15.13 -6.28 30.69
N LEU A 113 -14.12 -6.70 29.93
CA LEU A 113 -12.70 -6.50 30.28
C LEU A 113 -12.26 -5.14 29.74
N LYS A 114 -11.86 -4.24 30.63
CA LYS A 114 -11.48 -2.87 30.27
C LYS A 114 -9.97 -2.73 30.23
N GLY A 115 -9.47 -2.20 29.14
CA GLY A 115 -8.08 -1.82 29.00
C GLY A 115 -7.11 -2.99 29.14
N GLY A 116 -5.95 -2.74 29.69
CA GLY A 116 -4.89 -3.73 29.90
C GLY A 116 -3.81 -3.64 28.83
N ASP A 117 -2.85 -4.56 28.95
CA ASP A 117 -1.64 -4.61 28.10
C ASP A 117 -1.73 -5.72 27.05
N TYR A 118 -2.92 -5.90 26.48
CA TYR A 118 -3.21 -6.94 25.52
C TYR A 118 -3.78 -6.36 24.21
N GLY A 119 -3.44 -6.99 23.10
CA GLY A 119 -3.95 -6.68 21.78
C GLY A 119 -2.85 -6.49 20.74
N TRP A 120 -3.27 -6.17 19.53
CA TRP A 120 -2.39 -5.94 18.38
C TRP A 120 -1.95 -4.49 18.32
N VAL A 121 -0.69 -4.25 17.99
CA VAL A 121 -0.13 -2.92 17.70
C VAL A 121 0.77 -2.99 16.49
N ILE A 122 0.45 -2.21 15.48
CA ILE A 122 1.29 -2.05 14.29
C ILE A 122 2.54 -1.23 14.63
N LYS A 123 3.70 -1.76 14.28
CA LYS A 123 4.99 -1.07 14.38
C LYS A 123 5.14 -0.12 13.18
N LYS A 124 4.54 1.05 13.30
CA LYS A 124 4.30 1.99 12.19
C LYS A 124 5.53 2.31 11.35
N LYS A 125 6.66 2.62 11.99
CA LYS A 125 7.89 3.00 11.27
C LYS A 125 8.38 1.88 10.36
N GLU A 126 8.47 0.67 10.88
CA GLU A 126 8.94 -0.50 10.15
C GLU A 126 7.94 -0.95 9.06
N THR A 127 6.64 -0.86 9.35
CA THR A 127 5.59 -1.14 8.36
C THR A 127 5.61 -0.12 7.23
N THR A 128 5.86 1.17 7.53
CA THR A 128 6.00 2.21 6.50
C THR A 128 7.21 1.95 5.62
N ALA A 129 8.36 1.62 6.23
CA ALA A 129 9.57 1.31 5.46
C ALA A 129 9.36 0.09 4.54
N ALA A 130 8.72 -0.96 5.05
CA ALA A 130 8.37 -2.14 4.25
C ALA A 130 7.41 -1.79 3.11
N LEU A 131 6.39 -0.97 3.37
CA LEU A 131 5.43 -0.52 2.35
C LEU A 131 6.13 0.25 1.22
N VAL A 132 7.03 1.17 1.56
CA VAL A 132 7.81 1.93 0.56
C VAL A 132 8.67 1.00 -0.32
N GLU A 133 9.32 0.01 0.28
CA GLU A 133 10.09 -1.00 -0.47
C GLU A 133 9.18 -1.87 -1.35
N TYR A 134 8.02 -2.31 -0.88
CA TYR A 134 7.05 -3.04 -1.69
C TYR A 134 6.59 -2.26 -2.92
N ILE A 135 6.39 -0.94 -2.77
CA ILE A 135 6.02 -0.07 -3.90
C ILE A 135 7.18 0.04 -4.89
N LYS A 136 8.43 0.24 -4.42
CA LYS A 136 9.62 0.31 -5.29
C LYS A 136 9.84 -0.98 -6.07
N GLU A 137 9.61 -2.12 -5.44
CA GLU A 137 9.73 -3.45 -6.07
C GLU A 137 8.56 -3.77 -7.01
N GLY A 138 7.43 -3.06 -6.92
CA GLY A 138 6.19 -3.43 -7.61
C GLY A 138 5.63 -4.77 -7.10
N LYS A 139 5.71 -4.99 -5.79
CA LYS A 139 5.32 -6.25 -5.13
C LYS A 139 3.84 -6.52 -5.26
N THR A 140 3.49 -7.80 -5.39
CA THR A 140 2.10 -8.27 -5.42
C THR A 140 1.88 -9.37 -4.38
N GLY A 141 0.62 -9.53 -3.94
CA GLY A 141 0.20 -10.60 -3.03
C GLY A 141 -0.09 -10.15 -1.61
N THR A 142 -0.33 -11.12 -0.75
CA THR A 142 -0.71 -10.87 0.64
C THR A 142 0.52 -10.62 1.51
N VAL A 143 0.42 -9.63 2.38
CA VAL A 143 1.45 -9.25 3.35
C VAL A 143 0.82 -8.97 4.71
N GLU A 144 1.62 -9.05 5.76
CA GLU A 144 1.21 -8.61 7.10
C GLU A 144 1.98 -7.35 7.50
N PRO A 145 1.38 -6.46 8.30
CA PRO A 145 2.12 -5.39 8.96
C PRO A 145 3.20 -5.96 9.88
N VAL A 146 4.23 -5.17 10.14
CA VAL A 146 5.17 -5.48 11.23
C VAL A 146 4.49 -5.11 12.55
N TYR A 147 4.41 -6.05 13.49
CA TYR A 147 3.76 -5.83 14.78
C TYR A 147 4.76 -5.51 15.91
N LEU A 148 4.36 -4.63 16.80
CA LEU A 148 5.02 -4.37 18.08
C LEU A 148 4.49 -5.32 19.16
N TYR A 149 3.17 -5.53 19.17
CA TYR A 149 2.47 -6.48 20.01
C TYR A 149 1.49 -7.29 19.17
N GLU A 150 1.32 -8.55 19.54
CA GLU A 150 0.43 -9.48 18.87
C GLU A 150 -0.60 -10.02 19.85
N GLY A 151 -1.86 -10.05 19.46
CA GLY A 151 -2.93 -10.72 20.17
C GLY A 151 -3.01 -12.21 19.79
N LYS A 152 -3.83 -12.97 20.46
CA LYS A 152 -4.03 -14.40 20.21
C LYS A 152 -4.79 -14.69 18.92
N SER A 153 -5.70 -13.81 18.54
CA SER A 153 -6.56 -13.94 17.36
C SER A 153 -6.65 -12.61 16.62
N ARG A 154 -6.89 -12.67 15.32
CA ARG A 154 -7.20 -11.50 14.48
C ARG A 154 -8.70 -11.32 14.25
N GLU A 155 -9.52 -12.17 14.82
CA GLU A 155 -10.98 -11.99 14.80
C GLU A 155 -11.39 -10.75 15.62
N THR A 156 -12.61 -10.30 15.44
CA THR A 156 -13.17 -9.12 16.12
C THR A 156 -13.02 -9.16 17.65
N ASN A 157 -13.07 -10.38 18.24
CA ASN A 157 -12.67 -10.61 19.62
C ASN A 157 -11.27 -11.26 19.62
N ASP A 158 -10.22 -10.46 19.74
CA ASP A 158 -8.83 -10.88 19.61
C ASP A 158 -8.27 -11.72 20.79
N ILE A 159 -9.08 -11.96 21.84
CA ILE A 159 -8.75 -12.84 22.97
C ILE A 159 -8.58 -14.30 22.51
N GLY A 160 -9.33 -14.73 21.50
CA GLY A 160 -9.35 -16.11 21.02
C GLY A 160 -10.04 -17.06 22.00
N GLY A 161 -9.90 -18.37 21.72
CA GLY A 161 -10.58 -19.43 22.48
C GLY A 161 -9.69 -20.16 23.50
N THR A 162 -8.42 -19.78 23.65
CA THR A 162 -7.48 -20.44 24.57
C THR A 162 -7.06 -19.46 25.66
N TYR A 163 -7.54 -19.67 26.86
CA TYR A 163 -7.27 -18.80 28.01
C TYR A 163 -7.29 -19.60 29.33
N VAL A 164 -6.79 -18.99 30.38
CA VAL A 164 -6.94 -19.46 31.75
C VAL A 164 -7.87 -18.50 32.47
N GLU A 165 -8.94 -19.02 33.07
CA GLU A 165 -9.86 -18.27 33.92
C GLU A 165 -9.61 -18.62 35.38
N ILE A 166 -9.51 -17.61 36.24
CA ILE A 166 -9.33 -17.78 37.69
C ILE A 166 -10.46 -17.02 38.41
N SER A 167 -11.30 -17.74 39.12
CA SER A 167 -12.25 -17.15 40.05
C SER A 167 -11.62 -17.06 41.42
N ILE A 168 -11.32 -15.82 41.86
CA ILE A 168 -10.77 -15.57 43.20
C ILE A 168 -11.88 -15.85 44.26
N GLN A 169 -13.15 -15.57 43.91
CA GLN A 169 -14.26 -15.75 44.78
C GLN A 169 -14.51 -17.23 45.07
N ASP A 170 -14.50 -18.07 44.03
CA ASP A 170 -14.80 -19.50 44.13
C ASP A 170 -13.54 -20.33 44.37
N GLN A 171 -12.35 -19.74 44.29
CA GLN A 171 -11.04 -20.40 44.41
C GLN A 171 -10.87 -21.52 43.38
N GLU A 172 -11.34 -21.27 42.15
CA GLU A 172 -11.33 -22.22 41.05
C GLU A 172 -10.56 -21.66 39.84
N MET A 173 -9.97 -22.56 39.05
CA MET A 173 -9.27 -22.25 37.84
C MET A 173 -9.66 -23.20 36.72
N TRP A 174 -9.92 -22.65 35.54
CA TRP A 174 -10.24 -23.40 34.32
C TRP A 174 -9.25 -23.06 33.19
N TRP A 175 -8.95 -24.04 32.35
CA TRP A 175 -8.09 -23.88 31.17
C TRP A 175 -8.63 -24.67 29.98
#